data_450f8caa5e7d2d90ebc120084ff79cea
#
_entry.id   450f8caa5e7d2d90ebc120084ff79cea
#
_cell.length_a   1.000
_cell.length_b   1.000
_cell.length_c   1.000
_cell.angle_alpha   90.00
_cell.angle_beta   90.00
_cell.angle_gamma   90.00
#
_symmetry.space_group_name_H-M   'P 1'
#
loop_
_entity.id
_entity.type
_entity.pdbx_description
1 polymer ?
#
loop_
_entity_poly.entity_id
_entity_poly.type
_entity_poly.pdbx_seq_one_letter_code
_entity_poly.pdbx_strand_id
1 'polypeptide(L)'
;MSKQHVKLSIGVLVIVISTAYLVFSGATGNTMYFLTVPEVQQKLTTLKGEPIRVAGKVTEDPINWDVRNLSLAFVMGDGQARIPVRYKGVKPDMFQTGVDVIVEGRIGHDGVLAASVLMTSCPSKYQEEKSPAL
;
A
#
# COMPACT_ATOMS: atom_id res chain seq x y z
N MET A 1 -25.33 28.35 -40.62
CA MET A 1 -25.48 27.30 -39.62
C MET A 1 -26.84 27.46 -38.97
N SER A 2 -27.66 26.43 -39.03
CA SER A 2 -28.93 26.48 -38.36
C SER A 2 -28.75 26.41 -36.84
N LYS A 3 -29.64 27.03 -36.08
CA LYS A 3 -29.60 27.07 -34.63
C LYS A 3 -29.59 25.64 -34.00
N GLN A 4 -30.05 24.66 -34.77
CA GLN A 4 -30.04 23.25 -34.35
C GLN A 4 -28.65 22.64 -34.34
N HIS A 5 -27.81 22.95 -35.33
CA HIS A 5 -26.44 22.43 -35.38
C HIS A 5 -25.57 23.05 -34.29
N VAL A 6 -25.82 24.30 -33.91
CA VAL A 6 -25.09 24.95 -32.83
C VAL A 6 -25.41 24.28 -31.50
N LYS A 7 -26.67 23.97 -31.24
CA LYS A 7 -27.08 23.25 -30.01
C LYS A 7 -26.48 21.83 -29.93
N LEU A 8 -26.47 21.13 -31.08
CA LEU A 8 -25.88 19.82 -31.17
C LEU A 8 -24.37 19.85 -30.89
N SER A 9 -23.68 20.83 -31.51
CA SER A 9 -22.23 20.98 -31.30
C SER A 9 -21.87 21.30 -29.86
N ILE A 10 -22.66 22.13 -29.18
CA ILE A 10 -22.46 22.44 -27.77
C ILE A 10 -22.67 21.17 -26.92
N GLY A 11 -23.70 20.38 -27.21
CA GLY A 11 -23.95 19.12 -26.49
C GLY A 11 -22.77 18.13 -26.63
N VAL A 12 -22.28 17.96 -27.87
CA VAL A 12 -21.13 17.08 -28.12
C VAL A 12 -19.88 17.60 -27.40
N LEU A 13 -19.64 18.91 -27.43
CA LEU A 13 -18.49 19.51 -26.74
C LEU A 13 -18.52 19.27 -25.24
N VAL A 14 -19.70 19.42 -24.61
CA VAL A 14 -19.87 19.17 -23.17
C VAL A 14 -19.58 17.70 -22.84
N ILE A 15 -20.07 16.77 -23.66
CA ILE A 15 -19.82 15.34 -23.45
C ILE A 15 -18.32 15.03 -23.56
N VAL A 16 -17.64 15.57 -24.57
CA VAL A 16 -16.19 15.35 -24.77
C VAL A 16 -15.40 15.90 -23.58
N ILE A 17 -15.71 17.11 -23.13
CA ILE A 17 -15.02 17.72 -21.97
C ILE A 17 -15.27 16.91 -20.70
N SER A 18 -16.50 16.49 -20.48
CA SER A 18 -16.87 15.68 -19.30
C SER A 18 -16.15 14.33 -19.30
N THR A 19 -16.12 13.67 -20.45
CA THR A 19 -15.40 12.38 -20.59
C THR A 19 -13.90 12.55 -20.39
N ALA A 20 -13.30 13.57 -20.97
CA ALA A 20 -11.89 13.88 -20.78
C ALA A 20 -11.58 14.16 -19.29
N TYR A 21 -12.42 14.91 -18.62
CA TYR A 21 -12.28 15.18 -17.19
C TYR A 21 -12.32 13.90 -16.36
N LEU A 22 -13.27 13.00 -16.65
CA LEU A 22 -13.39 11.72 -15.92
C LEU A 22 -12.18 10.82 -16.17
N VAL A 23 -11.68 10.76 -17.40
CA VAL A 23 -10.48 9.97 -17.73
C VAL A 23 -9.25 10.54 -17.00
N PHE A 24 -9.07 11.85 -17.01
CA PHE A 24 -7.96 12.49 -16.29
C PHE A 24 -8.08 12.29 -14.78
N SER A 25 -9.26 12.46 -14.22
CA SER A 25 -9.49 12.22 -12.78
C SER A 25 -9.28 10.76 -12.39
N GLY A 26 -9.68 9.83 -13.23
CA GLY A 26 -9.48 8.40 -12.98
C GLY A 26 -8.02 7.98 -13.10
N ALA A 27 -7.26 8.61 -13.98
CA ALA A 27 -5.85 8.30 -14.17
C ALA A 27 -4.96 8.76 -13.00
N THR A 28 -5.40 9.76 -12.25
CA THR A 28 -4.72 10.18 -11.01
C THR A 28 -5.16 9.41 -9.78
N GLY A 29 -6.04 8.42 -9.97
CA GLY A 29 -6.44 7.53 -8.90
C GLY A 29 -5.22 6.85 -8.28
N ASN A 30 -5.17 6.85 -6.96
CA ASN A 30 -4.13 6.25 -6.12
C ASN A 30 -3.86 4.80 -6.53
N THR A 31 -3.00 4.60 -7.50
CA THR A 31 -2.50 3.27 -7.83
C THR A 31 -1.55 2.87 -6.70
N MET A 32 -2.09 2.20 -5.71
CA MET A 32 -1.28 1.69 -4.61
C MET A 32 -0.50 0.48 -5.13
N TYR A 33 0.82 0.63 -5.19
CA TYR A 33 1.70 -0.44 -5.64
C TYR A 33 1.79 -1.52 -4.57
N PHE A 34 1.49 -2.75 -4.94
CA PHE A 34 1.69 -3.91 -4.08
C PHE A 34 3.07 -4.49 -4.35
N LEU A 35 3.94 -4.44 -3.34
CA LEU A 35 5.35 -4.78 -3.47
C LEU A 35 5.79 -5.74 -2.37
N THR A 36 6.83 -6.49 -2.64
CA THR A 36 7.56 -7.26 -1.62
C THR A 36 8.70 -6.42 -1.05
N VAL A 37 9.25 -6.83 0.09
CA VAL A 37 10.35 -6.09 0.74
C VAL A 37 11.58 -5.96 -0.17
N PRO A 38 12.03 -6.99 -0.89
CA PRO A 38 13.16 -6.84 -1.82
C PRO A 38 12.89 -5.83 -2.93
N GLU A 39 11.66 -5.81 -3.47
CA GLU A 39 11.28 -4.87 -4.51
C GLU A 39 11.30 -3.43 -4.01
N VAL A 40 10.85 -3.21 -2.78
CA VAL A 40 10.91 -1.89 -2.15
C VAL A 40 12.35 -1.42 -2.01
N GLN A 41 13.26 -2.29 -1.56
CA GLN A 41 14.67 -1.93 -1.42
C GLN A 41 15.33 -1.55 -2.74
N GLN A 42 14.98 -2.25 -3.81
CA GLN A 42 15.52 -1.93 -5.14
C GLN A 42 15.01 -0.60 -5.68
N LYS A 43 13.80 -0.21 -5.30
CA LYS A 43 13.14 0.98 -5.83
C LYS A 43 12.99 2.11 -4.79
N LEU A 44 13.77 2.09 -3.73
CA LEU A 44 13.64 3.05 -2.63
C LEU A 44 13.62 4.51 -3.09
N THR A 45 14.53 4.87 -3.99
CA THR A 45 14.61 6.23 -4.49
C THR A 45 13.39 6.66 -5.31
N THR A 46 12.81 5.72 -6.06
CA THR A 46 11.63 5.99 -6.89
C THR A 46 10.35 6.02 -6.06
N LEU A 47 10.29 5.22 -4.98
CA LEU A 47 9.08 5.03 -4.18
C LEU A 47 8.94 6.02 -3.02
N LYS A 48 9.94 6.84 -2.75
CA LYS A 48 9.87 7.82 -1.67
C LYS A 48 8.68 8.76 -1.86
N GLY A 49 7.84 8.84 -0.83
CA GLY A 49 6.65 9.67 -0.84
C GLY A 49 5.45 9.08 -1.57
N GLU A 50 5.59 7.95 -2.24
CA GLU A 50 4.49 7.29 -2.94
C GLU A 50 3.74 6.33 -2.00
N PRO A 51 2.40 6.23 -2.11
CA PRO A 51 1.65 5.26 -1.34
C PRO A 51 1.93 3.85 -1.85
N ILE A 52 2.39 3.00 -0.95
CA ILE A 52 2.75 1.61 -1.28
C ILE A 52 2.12 0.65 -0.27
N ARG A 53 1.91 -0.57 -0.72
CA ARG A 53 1.50 -1.70 0.12
C ARG A 53 2.60 -2.74 0.05
N VAL A 54 3.15 -3.08 1.20
CA VAL A 54 4.28 -4.02 1.30
C VAL A 54 3.86 -5.24 2.08
N ALA A 55 4.13 -6.41 1.54
CA ALA A 55 3.92 -7.69 2.21
C ALA A 55 5.27 -8.25 2.66
N GLY A 56 5.29 -8.80 3.86
CA GLY A 56 6.48 -9.43 4.43
C GLY A 56 6.17 -10.07 5.77
N LYS A 57 7.22 -10.51 6.46
CA LYS A 57 7.10 -11.10 7.79
C LYS A 57 7.75 -10.20 8.83
N VAL A 58 7.20 -10.23 10.03
CA VAL A 58 7.85 -9.58 11.18
C VAL A 58 9.12 -10.36 11.51
N THR A 59 10.27 -9.68 11.49
CA THR A 59 11.55 -10.30 11.77
C THR A 59 11.77 -10.51 13.27
N GLU A 60 12.85 -11.20 13.63
CA GLU A 60 13.24 -11.41 15.02
C GLU A 60 13.83 -10.15 15.68
N ASP A 61 13.97 -9.09 14.93
CA ASP A 61 14.48 -7.82 15.47
C ASP A 61 13.55 -7.27 16.56
N PRO A 62 14.09 -6.48 17.51
CA PRO A 62 13.30 -5.97 18.62
C PRO A 62 12.08 -5.16 18.16
N ILE A 63 10.93 -5.47 18.73
CA ILE A 63 9.69 -4.74 18.50
C ILE A 63 9.55 -3.70 19.60
N ASN A 64 9.40 -2.43 19.21
CA ASN A 64 9.20 -1.34 20.14
C ASN A 64 7.75 -0.87 20.09
N TRP A 65 7.02 -1.15 21.16
CA TRP A 65 5.63 -0.74 21.31
C TRP A 65 5.51 0.34 22.39
N ASP A 66 5.11 1.53 21.99
CA ASP A 66 4.85 2.66 22.89
C ASP A 66 3.34 2.83 23.08
N VAL A 67 2.86 2.43 24.23
CA VAL A 67 1.43 2.51 24.58
C VAL A 67 0.95 3.95 24.70
N ARG A 68 1.80 4.86 25.13
CA ARG A 68 1.42 6.26 25.35
C ARG A 68 1.17 6.99 24.06
N ASN A 69 2.02 6.76 23.08
CA ASN A 69 1.94 7.42 21.77
C ASN A 69 1.23 6.56 20.72
N LEU A 70 0.82 5.34 21.08
CA LEU A 70 0.27 4.35 20.16
C LEU A 70 1.16 4.19 18.92
N SER A 71 2.45 4.04 19.17
CA SER A 71 3.47 3.91 18.13
C SER A 71 4.12 2.53 18.20
N LEU A 72 4.09 1.82 17.08
CA LEU A 72 4.69 0.51 16.95
C LEU A 72 5.83 0.59 15.94
N ALA A 73 7.04 0.27 16.36
CA ALA A 73 8.20 0.21 15.50
C ALA A 73 8.72 -1.23 15.44
N PHE A 74 8.89 -1.73 14.25
CA PHE A 74 9.37 -3.08 14.01
C PHE A 74 10.10 -3.15 12.66
N VAL A 75 10.75 -4.27 12.41
CA VAL A 75 11.38 -4.55 11.12
C VAL A 75 10.62 -5.67 10.44
N MET A 76 10.23 -5.46 9.20
CA MET A 76 9.67 -6.51 8.37
C MET A 76 10.67 -6.94 7.31
N GLY A 77 10.61 -8.19 6.91
CA GLY A 77 11.54 -8.74 5.97
C GLY A 77 10.95 -9.83 5.10
N ASP A 78 11.65 -10.13 4.02
CA ASP A 78 11.37 -11.24 3.13
C ASP A 78 12.71 -11.78 2.64
N GLY A 79 13.11 -12.93 3.17
CA GLY A 79 14.43 -13.48 2.91
C GLY A 79 15.54 -12.64 3.54
N GLN A 80 16.42 -12.08 2.71
CA GLN A 80 17.54 -11.25 3.18
C GLN A 80 17.22 -9.77 3.23
N ALA A 81 16.15 -9.35 2.57
CA ALA A 81 15.74 -7.95 2.54
C ALA A 81 14.96 -7.59 3.80
N ARG A 82 15.27 -6.44 4.38
CA ARG A 82 14.62 -5.92 5.59
C ARG A 82 14.30 -4.45 5.42
N ILE A 83 13.19 -4.02 5.98
CA ILE A 83 12.78 -2.62 6.00
C ILE A 83 12.22 -2.27 7.38
N PRO A 84 12.69 -1.16 7.99
CA PRO A 84 12.10 -0.69 9.24
C PRO A 84 10.73 -0.07 8.98
N VAL A 85 9.78 -0.38 9.85
CA VAL A 85 8.40 0.09 9.76
C VAL A 85 8.03 0.82 11.04
N ARG A 86 7.37 1.94 10.89
CA ARG A 86 6.78 2.68 12.02
C ARG A 86 5.29 2.82 11.76
N TYR A 87 4.50 2.19 12.60
CA TYR A 87 3.05 2.21 12.53
C TYR A 87 2.49 3.03 13.69
N LYS A 88 1.54 3.90 13.37
CA LYS A 88 0.85 4.72 14.36
C LYS A 88 -0.59 4.24 14.48
N GLY A 89 -0.92 3.64 15.61
CA GLY A 89 -2.25 3.09 15.85
C GLY A 89 -2.20 1.94 16.87
N VAL A 90 -3.30 1.25 17.02
CA VAL A 90 -3.41 0.13 17.95
C VAL A 90 -2.69 -1.09 17.40
N LYS A 91 -1.83 -1.69 18.21
CA LYS A 91 -1.14 -2.93 17.84
C LYS A 91 -2.16 -4.07 17.69
N PRO A 92 -2.20 -4.78 16.55
CA PRO A 92 -3.08 -5.95 16.40
C PRO A 92 -2.76 -7.04 17.42
N ASP A 93 -3.78 -7.73 17.90
CA ASP A 93 -3.62 -8.80 18.91
C ASP A 93 -2.75 -9.95 18.40
N MET A 94 -2.80 -10.24 17.11
CA MET A 94 -2.05 -11.32 16.49
C MET A 94 -0.65 -10.91 16.05
N PHE A 95 -0.24 -9.68 16.32
CA PHE A 95 1.07 -9.18 15.94
C PHE A 95 2.16 -9.80 16.81
N GLN A 96 3.04 -10.56 16.20
CA GLN A 96 4.20 -11.18 16.85
C GLN A 96 5.27 -11.50 15.81
N THR A 97 6.46 -11.84 16.28
CA THR A 97 7.56 -12.27 15.42
C THR A 97 7.17 -13.46 14.56
N GLY A 98 7.50 -13.41 13.27
CA GLY A 98 7.22 -14.48 12.32
C GLY A 98 5.85 -14.45 11.67
N VAL A 99 4.99 -13.51 12.05
CA VAL A 99 3.68 -13.36 11.45
C VAL A 99 3.79 -12.62 10.12
N ASP A 100 3.01 -13.05 9.13
CA ASP A 100 2.89 -12.34 7.88
C ASP A 100 2.09 -11.06 8.08
N VAL A 101 2.61 -9.96 7.58
CA VAL A 101 1.98 -8.65 7.69
C VAL A 101 1.91 -7.97 6.34
N ILE A 102 0.87 -7.19 6.17
CA ILE A 102 0.72 -6.28 5.02
C ILE A 102 0.64 -4.87 5.59
N VAL A 103 1.54 -4.02 5.13
CA VAL A 103 1.68 -2.65 5.61
C VAL A 103 1.40 -1.68 4.47
N GLU A 104 0.54 -0.73 4.71
CA GLU A 104 0.26 0.35 3.76
C GLU A 104 0.79 1.66 4.32
N GLY A 105 1.52 2.40 3.52
CA GLY A 105 2.07 3.68 3.92
C GLY A 105 3.01 4.26 2.88
N ARG A 106 3.86 5.17 3.34
CA ARG A 106 4.84 5.88 2.51
C ARG A 106 6.22 5.78 3.11
N ILE A 107 7.21 5.67 2.26
CA ILE A 107 8.62 5.67 2.69
C ILE A 107 9.06 7.11 2.89
N GLY A 108 9.58 7.40 4.09
CA GLY A 108 10.17 8.69 4.41
C GLY A 108 11.59 8.85 3.87
N HIS A 109 12.14 10.04 4.06
CA HIS A 109 13.52 10.35 3.63
C HIS A 109 14.57 9.53 4.36
N ASP A 110 14.26 9.05 5.56
CA ASP A 110 15.13 8.20 6.39
C ASP A 110 15.08 6.72 6.00
N GLY A 111 14.31 6.35 5.00
CA GLY A 111 14.15 4.96 4.57
C GLY A 111 13.20 4.14 5.43
N VAL A 112 12.53 4.75 6.40
CA VAL A 112 11.54 4.08 7.25
C VAL A 112 10.17 4.15 6.58
N LEU A 113 9.48 3.01 6.53
CA LEU A 113 8.11 2.95 6.03
C LEU A 113 7.15 3.47 7.11
N ALA A 114 6.61 4.65 6.89
CA ALA A 114 5.60 5.22 7.77
C ALA A 114 4.23 4.61 7.41
N ALA A 115 3.81 3.65 8.21
CA ALA A 115 2.59 2.88 7.96
C ALA A 115 1.36 3.61 8.50
N SER A 116 0.34 3.68 7.68
CA SER A 116 -1.00 4.13 8.07
C SER A 116 -1.94 2.96 8.36
N VAL A 117 -1.69 1.80 7.75
CA VAL A 117 -2.47 0.58 7.93
C VAL A 117 -1.52 -0.59 8.16
N LEU A 118 -1.84 -1.41 9.14
CA LEU A 118 -1.13 -2.64 9.45
C LEU A 118 -2.14 -3.78 9.55
N MET A 119 -1.98 -4.77 8.69
CA MET A 119 -2.81 -5.96 8.68
C MET A 119 -1.96 -7.19 8.95
N THR A 120 -2.42 -8.05 9.85
CA THR A 120 -1.80 -9.35 10.09
C THR A 120 -2.58 -10.44 9.38
N SER A 121 -1.88 -11.38 8.79
CA SER A 121 -2.49 -12.53 8.13
C SER A 121 -2.43 -13.74 9.04
N CYS A 122 -3.54 -14.49 9.11
CA CYS A 122 -3.54 -15.80 9.76
C CYS A 122 -3.07 -16.84 8.74
N PRO A 123 -1.88 -17.43 8.87
CA PRO A 123 -1.34 -18.32 7.85
C PRO A 123 -2.03 -19.68 7.77
N SER A 124 -2.77 -20.07 8.82
CA SER A 124 -3.23 -21.43 8.98
C SER A 124 -4.37 -21.86 8.05
N LYS A 125 -5.18 -20.92 7.55
CA LYS A 125 -6.34 -21.28 6.71
C LYS A 125 -6.02 -21.36 5.21
N TYR A 126 -4.99 -20.67 4.77
CA TYR A 126 -4.66 -20.61 3.34
C TYR A 126 -3.60 -21.63 2.91
N GLN A 127 -2.82 -22.16 3.85
CA GLN A 127 -1.83 -23.17 3.53
C GLN A 127 -2.44 -24.56 3.28
N GLU A 128 -3.59 -24.83 3.89
CA GLU A 128 -4.27 -26.11 3.70
C GLU A 128 -4.91 -26.24 2.32
N GLU A 129 -5.31 -25.12 1.70
CA GLU A 129 -5.90 -25.14 0.36
C GLU A 129 -4.89 -25.34 -0.76
N LYS A 130 -3.62 -25.01 -0.52
CA LYS A 130 -2.56 -25.18 -1.51
C LYS A 130 -1.88 -26.55 -1.49
N SER A 131 -2.07 -27.27 -0.42
CA SER A 131 -1.38 -28.52 -0.17
C SER A 131 -1.89 -29.74 -0.96
N PRO A 132 -3.18 -29.88 -1.25
CA PRO A 132 -3.68 -31.12 -1.86
C PRO A 132 -3.90 -31.05 -3.36
N ALA A 133 -3.35 -30.09 -4.02
CA ALA A 133 -3.48 -30.00 -5.49
C ALA A 133 -2.62 -31.03 -6.23
N LEU A 134 -2.71 -32.23 -5.80
CA LEU A 134 -2.06 -33.37 -6.44
C LEU A 134 -3.02 -34.15 -7.30
#